data_1a35389a5fff557ad20a07247204f50f
#
_entry.id   1a35389a5fff557ad20a07247204f50f
#
_cell.length_a   1.000
_cell.length_b   1.000
_cell.length_c   1.000
_cell.angle_alpha   90.00
_cell.angle_beta   90.00
_cell.angle_gamma   90.00
#
_symmetry.space_group_name_H-M   'P 1'
#
loop_
_entity.id
_entity.type
_entity.pdbx_description
1 polymer ?
#
loop_
_entity_poly.entity_id
_entity_poly.type
_entity_poly.pdbx_seq_one_letter_code
_entity_poly.pdbx_strand_id
1 'polypeptide(L)'
;RKKDEEIVPTEGADAVEPEVAKSIEEKADLLDFSRLLHRETGHCSLYHTTEQIHDLDNVLDQQIIRGAQRAIENQEEVNLDFAIKNTDRAAGAMLSGMIAEKYGEAGLPDKTVNVKFKGSAGQSFGAFLVKGVDFKLEGETNDYFAKGLSGGRISILPPIRSNFSAEDNI
;
A
#
# COMPACT_ATOMS: atom_id res chain seq x y z
N ARG A 1 23.97 9.06 19.63
CA ARG A 1 25.10 9.50 18.77
C ARG A 1 25.45 8.33 17.85
N LYS A 2 24.82 8.22 16.68
CA LYS A 2 25.32 7.39 15.58
C LYS A 2 26.28 8.27 14.77
N LYS A 3 27.42 7.70 14.47
CA LYS A 3 28.46 8.33 13.64
C LYS A 3 27.89 8.58 12.26
N ASP A 4 28.29 9.72 11.69
CA ASP A 4 28.05 10.08 10.29
C ASP A 4 28.62 8.96 9.40
N GLU A 5 27.75 8.17 8.78
CA GLU A 5 28.15 7.27 7.71
C GLU A 5 28.35 8.12 6.47
N GLU A 6 29.59 8.24 6.08
CA GLU A 6 30.02 8.86 4.83
C GLU A 6 29.37 8.10 3.66
N ILE A 7 28.51 8.79 2.91
CA ILE A 7 27.89 8.23 1.71
C ILE A 7 29.00 8.05 0.69
N VAL A 8 29.47 6.82 0.51
CA VAL A 8 30.42 6.46 -0.54
C VAL A 8 29.65 6.50 -1.87
N PRO A 9 30.07 7.32 -2.86
CA PRO A 9 29.43 7.31 -4.17
C PRO A 9 29.60 5.94 -4.82
N THR A 10 28.50 5.35 -5.31
CA THR A 10 28.54 4.14 -6.11
C THR A 10 29.34 4.39 -7.39
N GLU A 11 30.37 3.61 -7.63
CA GLU A 11 31.11 3.61 -8.91
C GLU A 11 30.12 3.25 -10.03
N GLY A 12 29.89 4.23 -10.93
CA GLY A 12 29.02 4.05 -12.10
C GLY A 12 28.15 5.25 -12.48
N ALA A 13 28.22 6.36 -11.74
CA ALA A 13 27.65 7.62 -12.23
C ALA A 13 28.62 8.19 -13.28
N ASP A 14 28.19 8.29 -14.54
CA ASP A 14 28.92 9.00 -15.57
C ASP A 14 29.33 10.37 -15.03
N ALA A 15 30.63 10.64 -15.07
CA ALA A 15 31.17 11.89 -14.56
C ALA A 15 30.54 13.05 -15.35
N VAL A 16 29.76 13.89 -14.69
CA VAL A 16 29.14 15.07 -15.29
C VAL A 16 30.28 15.96 -15.78
N GLU A 17 30.24 16.35 -17.05
CA GLU A 17 31.23 17.27 -17.65
C GLU A 17 31.40 18.52 -16.77
N PRO A 18 32.65 19.00 -16.53
CA PRO A 18 32.91 20.10 -15.59
C PRO A 18 32.14 21.38 -15.89
N GLU A 19 31.84 21.61 -17.16
CA GLU A 19 31.09 22.80 -17.62
C GLU A 19 29.59 22.67 -17.26
N VAL A 20 29.04 21.47 -17.32
CA VAL A 20 27.66 21.18 -16.90
C VAL A 20 27.53 21.27 -15.37
N ALA A 21 28.51 20.77 -14.63
CA ALA A 21 28.55 20.87 -13.17
C ALA A 21 28.55 22.33 -12.72
N LYS A 22 29.40 23.17 -13.34
CA LYS A 22 29.46 24.59 -13.07
C LYS A 22 28.16 25.33 -13.39
N SER A 23 27.51 24.96 -14.52
CA SER A 23 26.21 25.53 -14.90
C SER A 23 25.08 25.12 -13.92
N ILE A 24 25.19 23.95 -13.30
CA ILE A 24 24.23 23.48 -12.27
C ILE A 24 24.43 24.26 -10.97
N GLU A 25 25.68 24.47 -10.56
CA GLU A 25 26.01 25.29 -9.38
C GLU A 25 25.52 26.72 -9.53
N GLU A 26 25.78 27.37 -10.66
CA GLU A 26 25.32 28.74 -10.96
C GLU A 26 23.79 28.85 -10.94
N LYS A 27 23.07 27.83 -11.37
CA LYS A 27 21.59 27.78 -11.30
C LYS A 27 21.10 27.54 -9.88
N ALA A 28 21.79 26.70 -9.12
CA ALA A 28 21.45 26.43 -7.73
C ALA A 28 21.49 27.70 -6.87
N ASP A 29 22.48 28.59 -7.12
CA ASP A 29 22.64 29.86 -6.42
C ASP A 29 21.49 30.85 -6.68
N LEU A 30 20.72 30.66 -7.75
CA LEU A 30 19.54 31.46 -8.08
C LEU A 30 18.26 30.97 -7.39
N LEU A 31 18.31 29.81 -6.73
CA LEU A 31 17.14 29.19 -6.10
C LEU A 31 17.05 29.62 -4.62
N ASP A 32 15.98 30.33 -4.29
CA ASP A 32 15.66 30.66 -2.90
C ASP A 32 14.58 29.74 -2.34
N PHE A 33 14.99 28.82 -1.50
CA PHE A 33 14.09 27.88 -0.79
C PHE A 33 13.72 28.39 0.61
N SER A 34 14.07 29.60 1.00
CA SER A 34 13.86 30.10 2.37
C SER A 34 12.40 29.99 2.81
N ARG A 35 11.44 30.22 1.91
CA ARG A 35 10.01 30.12 2.20
C ARG A 35 9.54 28.66 2.38
N LEU A 36 10.12 27.74 1.63
CA LEU A 36 9.81 26.29 1.73
C LEU A 36 10.46 25.67 2.97
N LEU A 37 11.68 26.12 3.30
CA LEU A 37 12.46 25.64 4.43
C LEU A 37 12.16 26.40 5.72
N HIS A 38 11.26 27.39 5.66
CA HIS A 38 10.83 28.12 6.84
C HIS A 38 10.26 27.17 7.88
N ARG A 39 10.75 27.27 9.11
CA ARG A 39 10.26 26.53 10.26
C ARG A 39 9.65 27.50 11.26
N GLU A 40 8.40 27.24 11.63
CA GLU A 40 7.83 27.89 12.78
C GLU A 40 8.57 27.43 14.05
N THR A 41 9.35 28.33 14.63
CA THR A 41 10.14 28.06 15.86
C THR A 41 9.36 28.38 17.15
N GLY A 42 8.01 28.37 17.06
CA GLY A 42 7.11 28.67 18.18
C GLY A 42 7.17 27.62 19.29
N HIS A 43 6.07 27.43 19.98
CA HIS A 43 5.99 26.61 21.19
C HIS A 43 5.91 25.09 20.94
N CYS A 44 6.09 24.63 19.71
CA CYS A 44 6.01 23.22 19.38
C CYS A 44 7.39 22.60 19.17
N SER A 45 7.57 21.38 19.65
CA SER A 45 8.76 20.58 19.33
C SER A 45 8.81 20.28 17.83
N LEU A 46 10.01 20.36 17.23
CA LEU A 46 10.26 19.96 15.86
C LEU A 46 10.52 18.46 15.71
N TYR A 47 10.53 17.77 16.82
CA TYR A 47 10.77 16.33 16.88
C TYR A 47 9.53 15.59 17.35
N HIS A 48 9.44 14.32 16.98
CA HIS A 48 8.44 13.42 17.49
C HIS A 48 8.55 13.31 19.03
N THR A 49 7.50 13.73 19.72
CA THR A 49 7.47 13.76 21.21
C THR A 49 6.41 12.84 21.81
N THR A 50 5.53 12.27 20.98
CA THR A 50 4.40 11.45 21.42
C THR A 50 4.24 10.30 20.45
N GLU A 51 4.09 9.08 20.97
CA GLU A 51 3.76 7.93 20.13
C GLU A 51 2.34 8.07 19.58
N GLN A 52 2.18 7.72 18.30
CA GLN A 52 0.85 7.62 17.70
C GLN A 52 0.24 6.27 18.03
N ILE A 53 -0.98 6.30 18.53
CA ILE A 53 -1.77 5.09 18.72
C ILE A 53 -2.59 4.88 17.44
N HIS A 54 -2.25 3.84 16.70
CA HIS A 54 -3.02 3.39 15.55
C HIS A 54 -3.88 2.21 16.03
N ASP A 55 -5.19 2.37 16.11
CA ASP A 55 -6.11 1.28 16.49
C ASP A 55 -6.30 0.32 15.31
N LEU A 56 -5.25 -0.47 15.02
CA LEU A 56 -5.21 -1.42 13.92
C LEU A 56 -5.55 -2.86 14.32
N ASP A 57 -5.78 -3.12 15.60
CA ASP A 57 -6.01 -4.48 16.10
C ASP A 57 -7.35 -5.07 15.63
N ASN A 58 -8.32 -4.19 15.37
CA ASN A 58 -9.69 -4.56 15.03
C ASN A 58 -10.03 -4.40 13.54
N VAL A 59 -9.08 -4.02 12.70
CA VAL A 59 -9.33 -3.87 11.26
C VAL A 59 -9.55 -5.22 10.59
N LEU A 60 -10.32 -5.22 9.47
CA LEU A 60 -10.66 -6.45 8.75
C LEU A 60 -9.40 -7.21 8.28
N ASP A 61 -8.34 -6.52 7.89
CA ASP A 61 -7.09 -7.14 7.47
C ASP A 61 -6.48 -8.06 8.52
N GLN A 62 -6.60 -7.74 9.82
CA GLN A 62 -6.13 -8.63 10.87
C GLN A 62 -6.88 -9.97 10.89
N GLN A 63 -8.16 -9.96 10.55
CA GLN A 63 -8.95 -11.19 10.46
C GLN A 63 -8.55 -12.00 9.21
N ILE A 64 -8.33 -11.31 8.10
CA ILE A 64 -7.85 -11.93 6.84
C ILE A 64 -6.48 -12.56 7.06
N ILE A 65 -5.54 -11.83 7.67
CA ILE A 65 -4.18 -12.29 7.97
C ILE A 65 -4.22 -13.55 8.86
N ARG A 66 -5.02 -13.54 9.93
CA ARG A 66 -5.18 -14.73 10.79
C ARG A 66 -5.72 -15.94 10.01
N GLY A 67 -6.70 -15.73 9.13
CA GLY A 67 -7.24 -16.78 8.28
C GLY A 67 -6.24 -17.28 7.22
N ALA A 68 -5.37 -16.38 6.74
CA ALA A 68 -4.38 -16.68 5.72
C ALA A 68 -3.04 -17.19 6.27
N GLN A 69 -2.91 -17.43 7.57
CA GLN A 69 -1.65 -17.82 8.23
C GLN A 69 -0.94 -18.98 7.52
N ARG A 70 -1.68 -20.05 7.20
CA ARG A 70 -1.11 -21.23 6.51
C ARG A 70 -0.64 -20.91 5.10
N ALA A 71 -1.33 -20.01 4.41
CA ALA A 71 -0.90 -19.54 3.10
C ALA A 71 0.39 -18.74 3.20
N ILE A 72 0.49 -17.84 4.19
CA ILE A 72 1.67 -17.01 4.41
C ILE A 72 2.87 -17.86 4.87
N GLU A 73 2.65 -18.86 5.71
CA GLU A 73 3.73 -19.66 6.28
C GLU A 73 4.21 -20.78 5.34
N ASN A 74 3.25 -21.50 4.75
CA ASN A 74 3.51 -22.76 4.05
C ASN A 74 3.11 -22.74 2.57
N GLN A 75 2.59 -21.63 2.05
CA GLN A 75 2.03 -21.53 0.69
C GLN A 75 0.84 -22.49 0.45
N GLU A 76 0.13 -22.87 1.52
CA GLU A 76 -1.06 -23.70 1.42
C GLU A 76 -2.26 -22.86 0.95
N GLU A 77 -3.07 -23.42 0.05
CA GLU A 77 -4.30 -22.74 -0.39
C GLU A 77 -5.26 -22.53 0.77
N VAL A 78 -5.79 -21.32 0.88
CA VAL A 78 -6.84 -20.97 1.85
C VAL A 78 -8.02 -20.29 1.16
N ASN A 79 -9.22 -20.58 1.66
CA ASN A 79 -10.47 -20.01 1.18
C ASN A 79 -11.17 -19.35 2.37
N LEU A 80 -11.43 -18.05 2.28
CA LEU A 80 -11.98 -17.23 3.36
C LEU A 80 -13.22 -16.49 2.89
N ASP A 81 -14.18 -16.28 3.80
CA ASP A 81 -15.41 -15.53 3.52
C ASP A 81 -15.60 -14.45 4.59
N PHE A 82 -15.83 -13.20 4.17
CA PHE A 82 -16.06 -12.07 5.07
C PHE A 82 -17.20 -11.18 4.60
N ALA A 83 -17.96 -10.65 5.56
CA ALA A 83 -18.74 -9.46 5.32
C ALA A 83 -17.82 -8.24 5.31
N ILE A 84 -18.10 -7.27 4.43
CA ILE A 84 -17.31 -6.03 4.34
C ILE A 84 -18.23 -4.83 4.39
N LYS A 85 -17.76 -3.76 5.04
CA LYS A 85 -18.49 -2.49 5.20
C LYS A 85 -17.66 -1.35 4.65
N ASN A 86 -18.31 -0.25 4.33
CA ASN A 86 -17.64 0.96 3.84
C ASN A 86 -16.64 1.58 4.83
N THR A 87 -16.69 1.20 6.09
CA THR A 87 -15.69 1.55 7.11
C THR A 87 -14.40 0.73 7.02
N ASP A 88 -14.44 -0.42 6.34
CA ASP A 88 -13.29 -1.32 6.17
C ASP A 88 -12.45 -0.81 4.99
N ARG A 89 -11.54 0.11 5.29
CA ARG A 89 -10.68 0.76 4.30
C ARG A 89 -9.41 -0.04 4.07
N ALA A 90 -8.85 0.07 2.87
CA ALA A 90 -7.58 -0.52 2.47
C ALA A 90 -7.48 -2.03 2.73
N ALA A 91 -8.63 -2.74 2.71
CA ALA A 91 -8.66 -4.19 2.93
C ALA A 91 -7.76 -4.90 1.91
N GLY A 92 -6.86 -5.75 2.39
CA GLY A 92 -5.83 -6.46 1.62
C GLY A 92 -4.45 -5.82 1.62
N ALA A 93 -4.32 -4.55 2.04
CA ALA A 93 -3.03 -3.85 2.01
C ALA A 93 -2.04 -4.40 3.05
N MET A 94 -2.50 -4.66 4.29
CA MET A 94 -1.63 -5.25 5.34
C MET A 94 -1.27 -6.69 5.01
N LEU A 95 -2.23 -7.49 4.51
CA LEU A 95 -1.96 -8.85 4.02
C LEU A 95 -0.87 -8.82 2.94
N SER A 96 -1.00 -7.91 1.99
CA SER A 96 -0.03 -7.76 0.89
C SER A 96 1.34 -7.36 1.40
N GLY A 97 1.40 -6.46 2.38
CA GLY A 97 2.65 -6.07 3.04
C GLY A 97 3.38 -7.26 3.67
N MET A 98 2.67 -8.12 4.42
CA MET A 98 3.25 -9.31 5.04
C MET A 98 3.75 -10.34 4.01
N ILE A 99 2.99 -10.54 2.93
CA ILE A 99 3.41 -11.44 1.85
C ILE A 99 4.65 -10.87 1.14
N ALA A 100 4.67 -9.57 0.84
CA ALA A 100 5.80 -8.92 0.18
C ALA A 100 7.05 -8.90 1.06
N GLU A 101 6.91 -8.72 2.38
CA GLU A 101 8.03 -8.80 3.32
C GLU A 101 8.70 -10.19 3.29
N LYS A 102 7.89 -11.25 3.18
CA LYS A 102 8.38 -12.63 3.22
C LYS A 102 8.86 -13.15 1.87
N TYR A 103 8.17 -12.81 0.78
CA TYR A 103 8.37 -13.41 -0.54
C TYR A 103 8.86 -12.42 -1.61
N GLY A 104 8.99 -11.13 -1.25
CA GLY A 104 9.39 -10.09 -2.18
C GLY A 104 8.40 -9.93 -3.35
N GLU A 105 8.92 -9.57 -4.50
CA GLU A 105 8.12 -9.39 -5.74
C GLU A 105 7.57 -10.70 -6.33
N ALA A 106 8.12 -11.84 -5.94
CA ALA A 106 7.65 -13.15 -6.41
C ALA A 106 6.23 -13.46 -5.88
N GLY A 107 5.87 -12.94 -4.70
CA GLY A 107 4.60 -13.19 -4.04
C GLY A 107 4.37 -14.66 -3.71
N LEU A 108 3.09 -15.05 -3.70
CA LEU A 108 2.67 -16.44 -3.52
C LEU A 108 2.30 -17.07 -4.86
N PRO A 109 2.23 -18.43 -4.94
CA PRO A 109 1.63 -19.12 -6.08
C PRO A 109 0.19 -18.62 -6.33
N ASP A 110 -0.26 -18.66 -7.57
CA ASP A 110 -1.59 -18.19 -7.95
C ASP A 110 -2.69 -18.88 -7.12
N LYS A 111 -3.68 -18.11 -6.70
CA LYS A 111 -4.83 -18.58 -5.91
C LYS A 111 -4.47 -19.23 -4.56
N THR A 112 -3.35 -18.86 -3.97
CA THR A 112 -2.98 -19.36 -2.65
C THR A 112 -3.88 -18.76 -1.56
N VAL A 113 -4.25 -17.47 -1.67
CA VAL A 113 -5.20 -16.82 -0.77
C VAL A 113 -6.42 -16.39 -1.56
N ASN A 114 -7.55 -17.07 -1.34
CA ASN A 114 -8.82 -16.76 -1.98
C ASN A 114 -9.76 -16.17 -0.93
N VAL A 115 -10.19 -14.92 -1.11
CA VAL A 115 -11.10 -14.27 -0.18
C VAL A 115 -12.36 -13.82 -0.90
N LYS A 116 -13.50 -14.24 -0.39
CA LYS A 116 -14.81 -13.77 -0.83
C LYS A 116 -15.33 -12.73 0.15
N PHE A 117 -15.79 -11.62 -0.39
CA PHE A 117 -16.43 -10.56 0.37
C PHE A 117 -17.87 -10.36 -0.06
N LYS A 118 -18.69 -9.94 0.88
CA LYS A 118 -20.08 -9.55 0.61
C LYS A 118 -20.40 -8.24 1.32
N GLY A 119 -20.79 -7.23 0.55
CA GLY A 119 -21.16 -5.92 1.07
C GLY A 119 -20.56 -4.76 0.28
N SER A 120 -20.44 -3.60 0.92
CA SER A 120 -19.88 -2.39 0.33
C SER A 120 -18.47 -2.18 0.87
N ALA A 121 -17.46 -2.35 0.03
CA ALA A 121 -16.07 -2.18 0.45
C ALA A 121 -15.71 -0.69 0.61
N GLY A 122 -14.90 -0.40 1.60
CA GLY A 122 -14.39 0.94 1.85
C GLY A 122 -13.33 1.38 0.85
N GLN A 123 -12.89 2.61 1.00
CA GLN A 123 -11.88 3.24 0.15
C GLN A 123 -10.60 2.41 0.09
N SER A 124 -9.98 2.35 -1.10
CA SER A 124 -8.73 1.61 -1.35
C SER A 124 -8.83 0.09 -1.18
N PHE A 125 -10.01 -0.50 -1.41
CA PHE A 125 -10.16 -1.96 -1.40
C PHE A 125 -9.21 -2.62 -2.40
N GLY A 126 -8.42 -3.59 -1.95
CA GLY A 126 -7.43 -4.29 -2.77
C GLY A 126 -6.22 -3.45 -3.20
N ALA A 127 -5.97 -2.32 -2.51
CA ALA A 127 -4.79 -1.53 -2.79
C ALA A 127 -3.51 -2.35 -2.57
N PHE A 128 -2.58 -2.25 -3.52
CA PHE A 128 -1.27 -2.96 -3.53
C PHE A 128 -1.37 -4.49 -3.47
N LEU A 129 -2.52 -5.06 -3.87
CA LEU A 129 -2.73 -6.50 -3.76
C LEU A 129 -1.68 -7.27 -4.56
N VAL A 130 -0.95 -8.13 -3.85
CA VAL A 130 0.20 -8.87 -4.39
C VAL A 130 -0.20 -10.18 -5.04
N LYS A 131 0.70 -10.71 -5.87
CA LYS A 131 0.54 -12.01 -6.54
C LYS A 131 0.23 -13.13 -5.54
N GLY A 132 -0.69 -14.01 -5.94
CA GLY A 132 -1.17 -15.16 -5.15
C GLY A 132 -2.41 -14.88 -4.32
N VAL A 133 -2.85 -13.60 -4.26
CA VAL A 133 -4.09 -13.20 -3.60
C VAL A 133 -5.20 -12.96 -4.64
N ASP A 134 -6.34 -13.61 -4.44
CA ASP A 134 -7.54 -13.50 -5.29
C ASP A 134 -8.71 -13.00 -4.41
N PHE A 135 -9.20 -11.80 -4.68
CA PHE A 135 -10.34 -11.19 -4.00
C PHE A 135 -11.57 -11.24 -4.90
N LYS A 136 -12.67 -11.71 -4.37
CA LYS A 136 -13.98 -11.68 -5.04
C LYS A 136 -14.99 -10.96 -4.17
N LEU A 137 -15.50 -9.83 -4.65
CA LEU A 137 -16.51 -9.03 -3.96
C LEU A 137 -17.88 -9.21 -4.63
N GLU A 138 -18.88 -9.64 -3.88
CA GLU A 138 -20.29 -9.50 -4.22
C GLU A 138 -20.80 -8.21 -3.57
N GLY A 139 -20.85 -7.14 -4.35
CA GLY A 139 -21.18 -5.82 -3.83
C GLY A 139 -20.61 -4.68 -4.66
N GLU A 140 -20.18 -3.64 -3.98
CA GLU A 140 -19.65 -2.40 -4.58
C GLU A 140 -18.37 -1.96 -3.88
N THR A 141 -17.59 -1.10 -4.53
CA THR A 141 -16.37 -0.51 -3.97
C THR A 141 -16.47 1.00 -3.91
N ASN A 142 -15.59 1.59 -3.12
CA ASN A 142 -15.40 3.03 -3.02
C ASN A 142 -14.15 3.46 -3.82
N ASP A 143 -13.78 4.74 -3.71
CA ASP A 143 -12.63 5.34 -4.40
C ASP A 143 -11.32 4.58 -4.20
N TYR A 144 -10.39 4.75 -5.14
CA TYR A 144 -9.06 4.12 -5.15
C TYR A 144 -9.07 2.59 -5.13
N PHE A 145 -10.12 1.99 -5.67
CA PHE A 145 -10.18 0.56 -5.92
C PHE A 145 -8.92 0.08 -6.65
N ALA A 146 -8.34 -1.02 -6.17
CA ALA A 146 -7.15 -1.66 -6.74
C ALA A 146 -5.95 -0.72 -6.98
N LYS A 147 -5.84 0.38 -6.23
CA LYS A 147 -4.71 1.31 -6.35
C LYS A 147 -3.38 0.58 -6.20
N GLY A 148 -2.50 0.70 -7.21
CA GLY A 148 -1.19 0.06 -7.19
C GLY A 148 -1.25 -1.47 -7.16
N LEU A 149 -2.27 -2.08 -7.78
CA LEU A 149 -2.41 -3.54 -7.88
C LEU A 149 -1.10 -4.19 -8.35
N SER A 150 -0.54 -5.08 -7.55
CA SER A 150 0.82 -5.63 -7.72
C SER A 150 0.82 -7.14 -7.97
N GLY A 151 0.01 -7.59 -8.93
CA GLY A 151 -0.04 -8.98 -9.37
C GLY A 151 -1.14 -9.83 -8.73
N GLY A 152 -1.91 -9.30 -7.77
CA GLY A 152 -3.12 -9.93 -7.27
C GLY A 152 -4.27 -9.87 -8.27
N ARG A 153 -5.35 -10.57 -7.97
CA ARG A 153 -6.58 -10.55 -8.78
C ARG A 153 -7.74 -10.04 -7.95
N ILE A 154 -8.58 -9.21 -8.57
CA ILE A 154 -9.81 -8.74 -7.93
C ILE A 154 -10.96 -8.87 -8.93
N SER A 155 -12.07 -9.45 -8.47
CA SER A 155 -13.31 -9.55 -9.25
C SER A 155 -14.45 -8.93 -8.44
N ILE A 156 -15.22 -8.05 -9.06
CA ILE A 156 -16.40 -7.44 -8.45
C ILE A 156 -17.63 -7.90 -9.21
N LEU A 157 -18.63 -8.31 -8.49
CA LEU A 157 -19.92 -8.74 -9.03
C LEU A 157 -21.03 -7.97 -8.31
N PRO A 158 -22.01 -7.45 -9.04
CA PRO A 158 -23.17 -6.84 -8.41
C PRO A 158 -23.90 -7.88 -7.53
N PRO A 159 -24.58 -7.44 -6.49
CA PRO A 159 -25.42 -8.34 -5.70
C PRO A 159 -26.44 -9.04 -6.58
N ILE A 160 -26.65 -10.34 -6.38
CA ILE A 160 -27.55 -11.18 -7.21
C ILE A 160 -28.97 -10.61 -7.33
N ARG A 161 -29.39 -9.80 -6.36
CA ARG A 161 -30.73 -9.16 -6.31
C ARG A 161 -30.70 -7.67 -6.70
N SER A 162 -29.64 -7.18 -7.30
CA SER A 162 -29.58 -5.79 -7.75
C SER A 162 -30.56 -5.52 -8.90
N ASN A 163 -31.22 -4.36 -8.88
CA ASN A 163 -32.17 -3.95 -9.90
C ASN A 163 -31.54 -3.01 -10.94
N PHE A 164 -30.22 -2.86 -10.93
CA PHE A 164 -29.49 -1.97 -11.84
C PHE A 164 -28.65 -2.76 -12.83
N SER A 165 -28.33 -2.14 -13.95
CA SER A 165 -27.36 -2.66 -14.92
C SER A 165 -25.96 -2.58 -14.29
N ALA A 166 -25.24 -3.71 -14.28
CA ALA A 166 -23.87 -3.77 -13.77
C ALA A 166 -22.92 -2.86 -14.55
N GLU A 167 -23.15 -2.72 -15.85
CA GLU A 167 -22.31 -1.94 -16.77
C GLU A 167 -22.33 -0.44 -16.47
N ASP A 168 -23.39 0.03 -15.81
CA ASP A 168 -23.58 1.44 -15.50
C ASP A 168 -23.23 1.79 -14.05
N ASN A 169 -23.02 0.79 -13.18
CA ASN A 169 -23.04 0.97 -11.72
C ASN A 169 -21.97 0.20 -10.92
N ILE A 170 -20.94 -0.29 -11.55
CA ILE A 170 -19.83 -0.95 -10.86
C ILE A 170 -18.57 -0.11 -10.97
#